data_f28064c55d222ce98bded0aad743e2cd
#
_entry.id   f28064c55d222ce98bded0aad743e2cd
#
_cell.length_a   1.000
_cell.length_b   1.000
_cell.length_c   1.000
_cell.angle_alpha   90.00
_cell.angle_beta   90.00
_cell.angle_gamma   90.00
#
_symmetry.space_group_name_H-M   'P 1'
#
loop_
_entity.id
_entity.type
_entity.pdbx_description
1 polymer ?
#
loop_
_entity_poly.entity_id
_entity_poly.type
_entity_poly.pdbx_seq_one_letter_code
_entity_poly.pdbx_strand_id
1 'polypeptide(L)'
;MLFGAQVVSYLGDWFTFVALAGLVEDVTNSRFLVSLVLVSMTIPGLLMSPVAGSFADRFDRRKILIVVSLLQAVAALFLLMHSTVGIWITFASQCAIAALASFVGPCTSAAIPNITDNEEDLRRTNALFGSTWGIMLAVGAALGGVFAGAFGRNAAFIADAISFVIAGALFSGVKRPMQSERAATTSTTRRVRPIADMKEAIHVAKQDKIILALLCSKMTFAVGAGI
;
A
#
# COMPACT_ATOMS: atom_id res chain seq x y z
N MET A 1 16.70 -4.62 -2.44
CA MET A 1 15.88 -5.03 -1.28
C MET A 1 14.58 -4.23 -1.19
N LEU A 2 14.59 -2.90 -1.11
CA LEU A 2 13.37 -2.07 -1.02
C LEU A 2 12.37 -2.37 -2.16
N PHE A 3 12.83 -2.35 -3.40
CA PHE A 3 12.03 -2.68 -4.58
C PHE A 3 11.48 -4.12 -4.54
N GLY A 4 12.33 -5.09 -4.18
CA GLY A 4 11.91 -6.50 -4.06
C GLY A 4 10.81 -6.69 -3.00
N ALA A 5 10.90 -5.99 -1.87
CA ALA A 5 9.85 -6.02 -0.85
C ALA A 5 8.51 -5.52 -1.40
N GLN A 6 8.52 -4.42 -2.16
CA GLN A 6 7.30 -3.87 -2.76
C GLN A 6 6.68 -4.78 -3.81
N VAL A 7 7.51 -5.40 -4.68
CA VAL A 7 7.02 -6.35 -5.68
C VAL A 7 6.37 -7.56 -5.03
N VAL A 8 7.00 -8.13 -4.01
CA VAL A 8 6.47 -9.30 -3.29
C VAL A 8 5.16 -8.95 -2.58
N SER A 9 5.10 -7.80 -1.91
CA SER A 9 3.88 -7.34 -1.23
C SER A 9 2.74 -7.10 -2.23
N TYR A 10 2.98 -6.39 -3.33
CA TYR A 10 1.95 -6.13 -4.34
C TYR A 10 1.44 -7.41 -5.01
N LEU A 11 2.32 -8.40 -5.23
CA LEU A 11 1.90 -9.69 -5.77
C LEU A 11 0.91 -10.39 -4.82
N GLY A 12 1.20 -10.39 -3.52
CA GLY A 12 0.31 -10.91 -2.49
C GLY A 12 -1.02 -10.18 -2.44
N ASP A 13 -1.01 -8.86 -2.46
CA ASP A 13 -2.23 -8.02 -2.50
C ASP A 13 -3.16 -8.41 -3.66
N TRP A 14 -2.60 -8.66 -4.86
CA TRP A 14 -3.39 -9.10 -6.01
C TRP A 14 -3.93 -10.52 -5.87
N PHE A 15 -3.17 -11.43 -5.22
CA PHE A 15 -3.65 -12.78 -4.91
C PHE A 15 -4.87 -12.71 -3.98
N THR A 16 -4.77 -11.90 -2.93
CA THR A 16 -5.88 -11.68 -2.00
C THR A 16 -7.06 -11.00 -2.68
N PHE A 17 -6.85 -9.98 -3.51
CA PHE A 17 -7.93 -9.27 -4.19
C PHE A 17 -8.77 -10.20 -5.07
N VAL A 18 -8.13 -11.00 -5.92
CA VAL A 18 -8.81 -11.94 -6.83
C VAL A 18 -9.51 -13.05 -6.05
N ALA A 19 -8.85 -13.62 -5.04
CA ALA A 19 -9.42 -14.65 -4.20
C ALA A 19 -10.63 -14.14 -3.39
N LEU A 20 -10.55 -12.91 -2.87
CA LEU A 20 -11.62 -12.28 -2.11
C LEU A 20 -12.83 -11.92 -2.99
N ALA A 21 -12.60 -11.36 -4.17
CA ALA A 21 -13.67 -11.06 -5.11
C ALA A 21 -14.48 -12.32 -5.48
N GLY A 22 -13.77 -13.42 -5.81
CA GLY A 22 -14.41 -14.70 -6.08
C GLY A 22 -15.10 -15.31 -4.85
N LEU A 23 -14.52 -15.17 -3.65
CA LEU A 23 -15.15 -15.63 -2.40
C LEU A 23 -16.48 -14.91 -2.15
N VAL A 24 -16.47 -13.58 -2.28
CA VAL A 24 -17.66 -12.75 -2.06
C VAL A 24 -18.74 -13.11 -3.08
N GLU A 25 -18.40 -13.33 -4.35
CA GLU A 25 -19.34 -13.74 -5.39
C GLU A 25 -19.99 -15.07 -5.06
N ASP A 26 -19.21 -16.11 -4.73
CA ASP A 26 -19.74 -17.45 -4.44
C ASP A 26 -20.61 -17.51 -3.17
N VAL A 27 -20.26 -16.74 -2.15
CA VAL A 27 -21.00 -16.75 -0.87
C VAL A 27 -22.27 -15.91 -0.95
N THR A 28 -22.25 -14.80 -1.69
CA THR A 28 -23.33 -13.80 -1.63
C THR A 28 -24.17 -13.73 -2.90
N ASN A 29 -23.65 -14.21 -4.04
CA ASN A 29 -24.23 -14.03 -5.38
C ASN A 29 -24.58 -12.55 -5.69
N SER A 30 -23.88 -11.59 -5.07
CA SER A 30 -24.15 -10.17 -5.14
C SER A 30 -23.05 -9.42 -5.85
N ARG A 31 -23.30 -8.97 -7.07
CA ARG A 31 -22.37 -8.11 -7.83
C ARG A 31 -22.03 -6.81 -7.09
N PHE A 32 -22.99 -6.29 -6.32
CA PHE A 32 -22.77 -5.11 -5.50
C PHE A 32 -21.71 -5.36 -4.43
N LEU A 33 -21.77 -6.49 -3.72
CA LEU A 33 -20.75 -6.83 -2.70
C LEU A 33 -19.39 -7.12 -3.33
N VAL A 34 -19.34 -7.71 -4.53
CA VAL A 34 -18.09 -7.87 -5.28
C VAL A 34 -17.47 -6.49 -5.61
N SER A 35 -18.28 -5.52 -6.04
CA SER A 35 -17.79 -4.15 -6.28
C SER A 35 -17.29 -3.50 -4.98
N LEU A 36 -17.86 -3.83 -3.83
CA LEU A 36 -17.47 -3.32 -2.53
C LEU A 36 -16.06 -3.82 -2.13
N VAL A 37 -15.59 -4.95 -2.67
CA VAL A 37 -14.20 -5.41 -2.48
C VAL A 37 -13.22 -4.37 -3.01
N LEU A 38 -13.46 -3.79 -4.19
CA LEU A 38 -12.61 -2.73 -4.75
C LEU A 38 -12.65 -1.47 -3.86
N VAL A 39 -13.81 -1.12 -3.35
CA VAL A 39 -13.99 0.01 -2.43
C VAL A 39 -13.22 -0.22 -1.14
N SER A 40 -13.27 -1.43 -0.58
CA SER A 40 -12.53 -1.80 0.64
C SER A 40 -11.00 -1.80 0.45
N MET A 41 -10.54 -2.01 -0.78
CA MET A 41 -9.11 -1.89 -1.13
C MET A 41 -8.65 -0.44 -1.26
N THR A 42 -9.54 0.48 -1.65
CA THR A 42 -9.15 1.83 -2.08
C THR A 42 -9.44 2.90 -1.04
N ILE A 43 -10.67 2.93 -0.52
CA ILE A 43 -11.15 4.01 0.35
C ILE A 43 -10.38 4.11 1.68
N PRO A 44 -10.10 3.00 2.41
CA PRO A 44 -9.37 3.09 3.68
C PRO A 44 -7.96 3.65 3.49
N GLY A 45 -7.28 3.27 2.41
CA GLY A 45 -5.96 3.80 2.07
C GLY A 45 -5.99 5.30 1.78
N LEU A 46 -7.00 5.77 1.04
CA LEU A 46 -7.19 7.19 0.75
C LEU A 46 -7.41 8.00 2.04
N LEU A 47 -8.27 7.52 2.94
CA LEU A 47 -8.57 8.19 4.21
C LEU A 47 -7.35 8.23 5.15
N MET A 48 -6.52 7.18 5.13
CA MET A 48 -5.33 7.10 5.97
C MET A 48 -4.09 7.80 5.37
N SER A 49 -4.10 8.16 4.08
CA SER A 49 -2.94 8.74 3.40
C SER A 49 -2.38 10.01 4.06
N PRO A 50 -3.17 10.98 4.59
CA PRO A 50 -2.63 12.15 5.29
C PRO A 50 -1.93 11.78 6.60
N VAL A 51 -2.45 10.77 7.30
CA VAL A 51 -1.83 10.25 8.52
C VAL A 51 -0.51 9.56 8.17
N ALA A 52 -0.52 8.72 7.15
CA ALA A 52 0.64 8.00 6.66
C ALA A 52 1.78 8.95 6.25
N GLY A 53 1.48 10.03 5.52
CA GLY A 53 2.44 11.07 5.18
C GLY A 53 3.07 11.71 6.42
N SER A 54 2.24 12.15 7.37
CA SER A 54 2.71 12.72 8.64
C SER A 54 3.63 11.78 9.42
N PHE A 55 3.35 10.48 9.41
CA PHE A 55 4.18 9.46 10.07
C PHE A 55 5.50 9.25 9.34
N ALA A 56 5.48 9.17 8.00
CA ALA A 56 6.68 9.00 7.18
C ALA A 56 7.68 10.15 7.34
N ASP A 57 7.20 11.35 7.65
CA ASP A 57 8.04 12.53 7.88
C ASP A 57 8.68 12.55 9.26
N ARG A 58 8.06 11.89 10.26
CA ARG A 58 8.43 12.05 11.68
C ARG A 58 9.09 10.83 12.30
N PHE A 59 8.73 9.65 11.84
CA PHE A 59 9.23 8.40 12.40
C PHE A 59 10.22 7.73 11.45
N ASP A 60 11.00 6.81 12.01
CA ASP A 60 11.92 5.98 11.24
C ASP A 60 11.14 5.15 10.20
N ARG A 61 11.33 5.50 8.93
CA ARG A 61 10.63 4.90 7.78
C ARG A 61 10.80 3.39 7.72
N ARG A 62 12.00 2.91 8.07
CA ARG A 62 12.28 1.47 8.10
C ARG A 62 11.45 0.76 9.16
N LYS A 63 11.32 1.33 10.36
CA LYS A 63 10.51 0.77 11.43
C LYS A 63 9.04 0.79 11.04
N ILE A 64 8.55 1.87 10.42
CA ILE A 64 7.17 1.95 9.91
C ILE A 64 6.93 0.81 8.92
N LEU A 65 7.77 0.64 7.90
CA LEU A 65 7.62 -0.38 6.87
C LEU A 65 7.59 -1.79 7.45
N ILE A 66 8.46 -2.10 8.43
CA ILE A 66 8.48 -3.40 9.09
C ILE A 66 7.19 -3.64 9.89
N VAL A 67 6.81 -2.68 10.75
CA VAL A 67 5.62 -2.82 11.60
C VAL A 67 4.36 -2.94 10.77
N VAL A 68 4.22 -2.09 9.74
CA VAL A 68 3.08 -2.11 8.82
C VAL A 68 2.98 -3.46 8.11
N SER A 69 4.08 -3.98 7.57
CA SER A 69 4.08 -5.29 6.91
C SER A 69 3.67 -6.42 7.86
N LEU A 70 4.14 -6.42 9.09
CA LEU A 70 3.74 -7.44 10.08
C LEU A 70 2.27 -7.31 10.47
N LEU A 71 1.76 -6.09 10.62
CA LEU A 71 0.33 -5.87 10.89
C LEU A 71 -0.54 -6.28 9.70
N GLN A 72 -0.09 -6.05 8.45
CA GLN A 72 -0.76 -6.53 7.25
C GLN A 72 -0.78 -8.06 7.20
N ALA A 73 0.32 -8.74 7.55
CA ALA A 73 0.35 -10.19 7.63
C ALA A 73 -0.71 -10.73 8.62
N VAL A 74 -0.82 -10.11 9.79
CA VAL A 74 -1.85 -10.47 10.78
C VAL A 74 -3.25 -10.20 10.22
N ALA A 75 -3.48 -9.05 9.60
CA ALA A 75 -4.77 -8.72 8.99
C ALA A 75 -5.14 -9.72 7.85
N ALA A 76 -4.18 -10.14 7.04
CA ALA A 76 -4.40 -11.15 6.00
C ALA A 76 -4.80 -12.51 6.58
N LEU A 77 -4.26 -12.90 7.73
CA LEU A 77 -4.68 -14.14 8.40
C LEU A 77 -6.13 -14.11 8.91
N PHE A 78 -6.67 -12.94 9.25
CA PHE A 78 -8.09 -12.82 9.59
C PHE A 78 -9.03 -13.12 8.42
N LEU A 79 -8.57 -13.01 7.17
CA LEU A 79 -9.34 -13.44 6.00
C LEU A 79 -9.72 -14.92 6.08
N LEU A 80 -8.91 -15.76 6.71
CA LEU A 80 -9.19 -17.19 6.88
C LEU A 80 -10.37 -17.47 7.79
N MET A 81 -10.80 -16.49 8.61
CA MET A 81 -11.92 -16.65 9.54
C MET A 81 -13.29 -16.45 8.87
N HIS A 82 -13.35 -16.26 7.55
CA HIS A 82 -14.61 -16.03 6.82
C HIS A 82 -15.63 -17.14 7.01
N SER A 83 -15.21 -18.39 7.17
CA SER A 83 -16.09 -19.55 7.38
C SER A 83 -16.68 -19.61 8.77
N THR A 84 -16.05 -19.02 9.78
CA THR A 84 -16.48 -19.06 11.19
C THR A 84 -17.17 -17.80 11.66
N VAL A 85 -16.70 -16.63 11.18
CA VAL A 85 -17.21 -15.31 11.61
C VAL A 85 -18.17 -14.72 10.58
N GLY A 86 -18.06 -15.16 9.31
CA GLY A 86 -18.86 -14.67 8.21
C GLY A 86 -18.11 -13.72 7.29
N ILE A 87 -18.78 -13.32 6.19
CA ILE A 87 -18.15 -12.56 5.10
C ILE A 87 -17.66 -11.16 5.51
N TRP A 88 -18.25 -10.56 6.53
CA TRP A 88 -17.90 -9.20 6.95
C TRP A 88 -16.50 -9.08 7.54
N ILE A 89 -15.95 -10.16 8.08
CA ILE A 89 -14.56 -10.17 8.57
C ILE A 89 -13.59 -9.95 7.42
N THR A 90 -13.91 -10.41 6.20
CA THR A 90 -13.04 -10.25 5.04
C THR A 90 -12.98 -8.80 4.60
N PHE A 91 -14.11 -8.08 4.61
CA PHE A 91 -14.14 -6.64 4.34
C PHE A 91 -13.36 -5.85 5.39
N ALA A 92 -13.56 -6.18 6.68
CA ALA A 92 -12.83 -5.53 7.76
C ALA A 92 -11.31 -5.75 7.64
N SER A 93 -10.88 -6.98 7.33
CA SER A 93 -9.49 -7.33 7.12
C SER A 93 -8.91 -6.61 5.90
N GLN A 94 -9.63 -6.59 4.77
CA GLN A 94 -9.21 -5.88 3.56
C GLN A 94 -9.09 -4.38 3.80
N CYS A 95 -10.03 -3.77 4.52
CA CYS A 95 -9.94 -2.37 4.92
C CYS A 95 -8.69 -2.10 5.79
N ALA A 96 -8.38 -3.00 6.72
CA ALA A 96 -7.19 -2.89 7.56
C ALA A 96 -5.89 -3.00 6.73
N ILE A 97 -5.82 -3.98 5.82
CA ILE A 97 -4.69 -4.14 4.89
C ILE A 97 -4.50 -2.86 4.06
N ALA A 98 -5.57 -2.33 3.46
CA ALA A 98 -5.52 -1.12 2.63
C ALA A 98 -5.11 0.13 3.43
N ALA A 99 -5.64 0.29 4.65
CA ALA A 99 -5.28 1.39 5.54
C ALA A 99 -3.78 1.35 5.90
N LEU A 100 -3.26 0.16 6.19
CA LEU A 100 -1.83 -0.05 6.48
C LEU A 100 -0.96 0.14 5.23
N ALA A 101 -1.40 -0.33 4.06
CA ALA A 101 -0.68 -0.17 2.79
C ALA A 101 -0.42 1.31 2.44
N SER A 102 -1.28 2.23 2.89
CA SER A 102 -1.11 3.67 2.65
C SER A 102 0.19 4.25 3.20
N PHE A 103 0.82 3.60 4.19
CA PHE A 103 2.11 4.02 4.76
C PHE A 103 3.31 3.67 3.88
N VAL A 104 3.18 2.64 3.02
CA VAL A 104 4.29 2.14 2.20
C VAL A 104 4.74 3.18 1.18
N GLY A 105 3.81 3.78 0.46
CA GLY A 105 4.09 4.76 -0.59
C GLY A 105 4.90 5.97 -0.09
N PRO A 106 4.42 6.74 0.91
CA PRO A 106 5.16 7.87 1.47
C PRO A 106 6.54 7.47 2.03
N CYS A 107 6.62 6.34 2.75
CA CYS A 107 7.89 5.88 3.32
C CYS A 107 8.91 5.52 2.24
N THR A 108 8.50 4.80 1.18
CA THR A 108 9.39 4.39 0.10
C THR A 108 9.81 5.58 -0.77
N SER A 109 8.85 6.43 -1.17
CA SER A 109 9.14 7.61 -1.99
C SER A 109 10.10 8.57 -1.30
N ALA A 110 9.92 8.79 0.01
CA ALA A 110 10.82 9.62 0.79
C ALA A 110 12.19 8.96 1.10
N ALA A 111 12.28 7.63 1.04
CA ALA A 111 13.54 6.90 1.24
C ALA A 111 14.41 6.87 -0.03
N ILE A 112 13.81 6.85 -1.22
CA ILE A 112 14.50 6.72 -2.51
C ILE A 112 15.65 7.74 -2.65
N PRO A 113 15.47 9.06 -2.41
CA PRO A 113 16.56 10.03 -2.53
C PRO A 113 17.73 9.77 -1.58
N ASN A 114 17.49 9.12 -0.44
CA ASN A 114 18.54 8.84 0.55
C ASN A 114 19.34 7.55 0.26
N ILE A 115 18.82 6.71 -0.65
CA ILE A 115 19.46 5.42 -0.99
C ILE A 115 20.04 5.40 -2.41
N THR A 116 19.81 6.44 -3.21
CA THR A 116 20.38 6.62 -4.55
C THR A 116 21.62 7.52 -4.50
N ASP A 117 22.61 7.24 -5.35
CA ASP A 117 23.89 7.92 -5.31
C ASP A 117 23.96 9.13 -6.26
N ASN A 118 23.11 9.17 -7.29
CA ASN A 118 23.07 10.24 -8.30
C ASN A 118 21.66 10.44 -8.87
N GLU A 119 21.46 11.53 -9.67
CA GLU A 119 20.16 11.87 -10.25
C GLU A 119 19.66 10.83 -11.27
N GLU A 120 20.56 10.17 -11.98
CA GLU A 120 20.17 9.15 -12.95
C GLU A 120 19.64 7.90 -12.26
N ASP A 121 20.27 7.45 -11.19
CA ASP A 121 19.80 6.35 -10.35
C ASP A 121 18.46 6.70 -9.69
N LEU A 122 18.30 7.94 -9.23
CA LEU A 122 17.06 8.45 -8.69
C LEU A 122 15.92 8.35 -9.74
N ARG A 123 16.17 8.81 -10.97
CA ARG A 123 15.20 8.77 -12.05
C ARG A 123 14.84 7.32 -12.44
N ARG A 124 15.84 6.45 -12.57
CA ARG A 124 15.64 5.02 -12.86
C ARG A 124 14.84 4.33 -11.77
N THR A 125 15.18 4.60 -10.51
CA THR A 125 14.47 4.05 -9.35
C THR A 125 13.01 4.50 -9.34
N ASN A 126 12.74 5.78 -9.53
CA ASN A 126 11.37 6.29 -9.59
C ASN A 126 10.57 5.69 -10.75
N ALA A 127 11.18 5.48 -11.91
CA ALA A 127 10.54 4.83 -13.04
C ALA A 127 10.19 3.36 -12.74
N LEU A 128 11.10 2.61 -12.11
CA LEU A 128 10.86 1.23 -11.67
C LEU A 128 9.71 1.15 -10.67
N PHE A 129 9.72 1.98 -9.63
CA PHE A 129 8.65 2.00 -8.63
C PHE A 129 7.31 2.45 -9.23
N GLY A 130 7.32 3.44 -10.12
CA GLY A 130 6.12 3.93 -10.78
C GLY A 130 5.47 2.91 -11.73
N SER A 131 6.27 2.11 -12.44
CA SER A 131 5.76 1.08 -13.35
C SER A 131 5.28 -0.19 -12.64
N THR A 132 5.74 -0.42 -11.41
CA THR A 132 5.46 -1.66 -10.67
C THR A 132 3.96 -1.88 -10.48
N TRP A 133 3.20 -0.84 -10.16
CA TRP A 133 1.77 -0.97 -9.94
C TRP A 133 1.04 -1.46 -11.18
N GLY A 134 1.30 -0.88 -12.36
CA GLY A 134 0.67 -1.31 -13.62
C GLY A 134 1.06 -2.72 -14.05
N ILE A 135 2.33 -3.11 -13.84
CA ILE A 135 2.80 -4.47 -14.11
C ILE A 135 2.12 -5.46 -13.16
N MET A 136 2.05 -5.13 -11.88
CA MET A 136 1.42 -6.01 -10.89
C MET A 136 -0.09 -6.11 -11.09
N LEU A 137 -0.76 -5.08 -11.59
CA LEU A 137 -2.18 -5.15 -11.98
C LEU A 137 -2.42 -6.26 -13.01
N ALA A 138 -1.63 -6.31 -14.07
CA ALA A 138 -1.80 -7.29 -15.13
C ALA A 138 -1.29 -8.69 -14.73
N VAL A 139 -0.04 -8.77 -14.26
CA VAL A 139 0.63 -10.03 -13.94
C VAL A 139 0.11 -10.62 -12.62
N GLY A 140 -0.04 -9.79 -11.61
CA GLY A 140 -0.50 -10.20 -10.28
C GLY A 140 -1.95 -10.71 -10.30
N ALA A 141 -2.85 -10.02 -11.00
CA ALA A 141 -4.23 -10.48 -11.14
C ALA A 141 -4.33 -11.81 -11.90
N ALA A 142 -3.57 -11.97 -13.00
CA ALA A 142 -3.55 -13.22 -13.76
C ALA A 142 -2.99 -14.38 -12.93
N LEU A 143 -1.83 -14.17 -12.29
CA LEU A 143 -1.22 -15.19 -11.42
C LEU A 143 -2.08 -15.49 -10.19
N GLY A 144 -2.72 -14.46 -9.60
CA GLY A 144 -3.64 -14.63 -8.48
C GLY A 144 -4.85 -15.49 -8.83
N GLY A 145 -5.44 -15.28 -10.01
CA GLY A 145 -6.53 -16.12 -10.52
C GLY A 145 -6.13 -17.56 -10.70
N VAL A 146 -4.99 -17.82 -11.38
CA VAL A 146 -4.43 -19.17 -11.57
C VAL A 146 -4.11 -19.82 -10.23
N PHE A 147 -3.47 -19.09 -9.31
CA PHE A 147 -3.09 -19.61 -8.00
C PHE A 147 -4.31 -19.95 -7.14
N ALA A 148 -5.29 -19.06 -7.06
CA ALA A 148 -6.51 -19.31 -6.31
C ALA A 148 -7.33 -20.44 -6.91
N GLY A 149 -7.34 -20.61 -8.25
CA GLY A 149 -7.99 -21.72 -8.93
C GLY A 149 -7.32 -23.07 -8.70
N ALA A 150 -5.97 -23.08 -8.64
CA ALA A 150 -5.20 -24.32 -8.46
C ALA A 150 -5.10 -24.77 -6.99
N PHE A 151 -4.91 -23.84 -6.06
CA PHE A 151 -4.60 -24.12 -4.65
C PHE A 151 -5.72 -23.72 -3.68
N GLY A 152 -6.76 -23.06 -4.20
CA GLY A 152 -7.86 -22.55 -3.40
C GLY A 152 -7.61 -21.16 -2.82
N ARG A 153 -8.69 -20.48 -2.42
CA ARG A 153 -8.67 -19.10 -1.93
C ARG A 153 -7.93 -18.93 -0.61
N ASN A 154 -8.09 -19.89 0.31
CA ASN A 154 -7.38 -19.85 1.59
C ASN A 154 -5.85 -19.88 1.38
N ALA A 155 -5.37 -20.62 0.39
CA ALA A 155 -3.95 -20.64 0.04
C ALA A 155 -3.48 -19.26 -0.49
N ALA A 156 -4.33 -18.54 -1.22
CA ALA A 156 -4.02 -17.19 -1.67
C ALA A 156 -3.90 -16.20 -0.49
N PHE A 157 -4.78 -16.28 0.50
CA PHE A 157 -4.70 -15.46 1.72
C PHE A 157 -3.45 -15.78 2.56
N ILE A 158 -3.08 -17.05 2.65
CA ILE A 158 -1.83 -17.46 3.33
C ILE A 158 -0.61 -16.97 2.55
N ALA A 159 -0.61 -17.11 1.22
CA ALA A 159 0.48 -16.61 0.38
C ALA A 159 0.69 -15.10 0.54
N ASP A 160 -0.39 -14.33 0.64
CA ASP A 160 -0.34 -12.91 0.90
C ASP A 160 0.23 -12.61 2.30
N ALA A 161 -0.25 -13.28 3.34
CA ALA A 161 0.31 -13.13 4.69
C ALA A 161 1.82 -13.43 4.71
N ILE A 162 2.27 -14.46 4.00
CA ILE A 162 3.69 -14.78 3.84
C ILE A 162 4.42 -13.68 3.08
N SER A 163 3.81 -13.13 2.01
CA SER A 163 4.40 -12.04 1.23
C SER A 163 4.70 -10.81 2.09
N PHE A 164 3.80 -10.45 2.98
CA PHE A 164 4.00 -9.36 3.94
C PHE A 164 5.13 -9.64 4.93
N VAL A 165 5.25 -10.88 5.43
CA VAL A 165 6.38 -11.26 6.31
C VAL A 165 7.70 -11.16 5.55
N ILE A 166 7.75 -11.64 4.30
CA ILE A 166 8.94 -11.53 3.44
C ILE A 166 9.27 -10.05 3.18
N ALA A 167 8.27 -9.24 2.86
CA ALA A 167 8.46 -7.79 2.67
C ALA A 167 9.04 -7.12 3.92
N GLY A 168 8.51 -7.44 5.11
CA GLY A 168 9.03 -6.96 6.39
C GLY A 168 10.49 -7.38 6.62
N ALA A 169 10.83 -8.63 6.31
CA ALA A 169 12.20 -9.13 6.39
C ALA A 169 13.14 -8.41 5.40
N LEU A 170 12.69 -8.17 4.16
CA LEU A 170 13.46 -7.42 3.17
C LEU A 170 13.66 -5.96 3.58
N PHE A 171 12.65 -5.31 4.15
CA PHE A 171 12.78 -3.95 4.71
C PHE A 171 13.79 -3.93 5.87
N SER A 172 13.80 -4.96 6.72
CA SER A 172 14.77 -5.08 7.80
C SER A 172 16.20 -5.22 7.29
N GLY A 173 16.40 -5.81 6.13
CA GLY A 173 17.71 -6.00 5.49
C GLY A 173 18.28 -4.77 4.78
N VAL A 174 17.53 -3.67 4.64
CA VAL A 174 18.03 -2.44 4.01
C VAL A 174 19.03 -1.77 4.95
N LYS A 175 20.31 -1.76 4.58
CA LYS A 175 21.41 -1.23 5.44
C LYS A 175 21.56 0.29 5.35
N ARG A 176 21.20 0.90 4.22
CA ARG A 176 21.31 2.36 4.04
C ARG A 176 20.27 3.11 4.88
N PRO A 177 20.62 4.27 5.46
CA PRO A 177 19.65 5.08 6.21
C PRO A 177 18.53 5.56 5.26
N MET A 178 17.28 5.27 5.62
CA MET A 178 16.11 5.70 4.85
C MET A 178 15.69 7.14 5.18
N GLN A 179 16.33 7.74 6.18
CA GLN A 179 16.03 9.08 6.69
C GLN A 179 17.29 9.90 6.75
N SER A 180 17.27 11.17 6.31
CA SER A 180 18.42 12.07 6.44
C SER A 180 18.61 12.45 7.91
N GLU A 181 19.88 12.65 8.34
CA GLU A 181 20.21 13.02 9.72
C GLU A 181 19.52 14.32 10.18
N ARG A 182 19.32 15.28 9.25
CA ARG A 182 18.57 16.52 9.52
C ARG A 182 17.12 16.27 9.84
N ALA A 183 16.46 15.32 9.15
CA ALA A 183 15.07 14.95 9.42
C ALA A 183 14.94 14.23 10.76
N ALA A 184 15.91 13.40 11.14
CA ALA A 184 15.91 12.69 12.42
C ALA A 184 15.97 13.63 13.63
N THR A 185 16.75 14.72 13.55
CA THR A 185 16.90 15.69 14.65
C THR A 185 15.71 16.64 14.79
N THR A 186 15.04 16.99 13.69
CA THR A 186 13.93 17.96 13.70
C THR A 186 12.58 17.29 14.00
N SER A 187 12.47 15.97 13.78
CA SER A 187 11.20 15.24 13.86
C SER A 187 10.70 15.00 15.29
N THR A 188 11.57 15.01 16.29
CA THR A 188 11.21 14.67 17.69
C THR A 188 10.38 15.72 18.41
N THR A 189 10.31 16.96 17.91
CA THR A 189 9.65 18.08 18.60
C THR A 189 8.29 18.50 18.03
N ARG A 190 7.92 18.07 16.82
CA ARG A 190 6.69 18.51 16.17
C ARG A 190 5.53 17.52 16.39
N ARG A 191 4.46 17.96 17.04
CA ARG A 191 3.24 17.15 17.31
C ARG A 191 2.58 16.70 15.99
N VAL A 192 2.16 15.43 15.89
CA VAL A 192 1.44 14.91 14.71
C VAL A 192 0.12 15.66 14.55
N ARG A 193 -0.05 16.37 13.43
CA ARG A 193 -1.28 17.14 13.11
C ARG A 193 -1.72 16.84 11.67
N PRO A 194 -2.24 15.63 11.36
CA PRO A 194 -2.51 15.22 9.99
C PRO A 194 -3.44 16.17 9.23
N ILE A 195 -4.48 16.66 9.90
CA ILE A 195 -5.45 17.58 9.29
C ILE A 195 -4.84 18.98 9.07
N ALA A 196 -4.00 19.45 9.98
CA ALA A 196 -3.33 20.74 9.82
C ALA A 196 -2.26 20.67 8.73
N ASP A 197 -1.46 19.60 8.73
CA ASP A 197 -0.43 19.33 7.70
C ASP A 197 -1.08 19.18 6.31
N MET A 198 -2.25 18.54 6.21
CA MET A 198 -3.04 18.45 4.98
C MET A 198 -3.58 19.81 4.51
N LYS A 199 -4.09 20.63 5.43
CA LYS A 199 -4.55 21.99 5.09
C LYS A 199 -3.40 22.86 4.58
N GLU A 200 -2.23 22.77 5.21
CA GLU A 200 -1.02 23.46 4.77
C GLU A 200 -0.59 23.02 3.38
N ALA A 201 -0.57 21.70 3.12
CA ALA A 201 -0.26 21.16 1.80
C ALA A 201 -1.24 21.63 0.72
N ILE A 202 -2.55 21.64 1.01
CA ILE A 202 -3.58 22.17 0.10
C ILE A 202 -3.38 23.68 -0.13
N HIS A 203 -3.02 24.42 0.90
CA HIS A 203 -2.77 25.86 0.77
C HIS A 203 -1.57 26.13 -0.14
N VAL A 204 -0.46 25.43 0.05
CA VAL A 204 0.72 25.50 -0.82
C VAL A 204 0.38 25.10 -2.27
N ALA A 205 -0.36 24.00 -2.43
CA ALA A 205 -0.76 23.53 -3.77
C ALA A 205 -1.65 24.54 -4.51
N LYS A 206 -2.48 25.31 -3.81
CA LYS A 206 -3.29 26.38 -4.42
C LYS A 206 -2.49 27.60 -4.87
N GLN A 207 -1.33 27.84 -4.26
CA GLN A 207 -0.45 28.95 -4.60
C GLN A 207 0.39 28.67 -5.85
N ASP A 208 0.67 27.40 -6.14
CA ASP A 208 1.45 26.97 -7.30
C ASP A 208 0.55 26.26 -8.32
N LYS A 209 0.33 26.93 -9.48
CA LYS A 209 -0.51 26.41 -10.56
C LYS A 209 0.02 25.09 -11.13
N ILE A 210 1.33 24.85 -11.08
CA ILE A 210 1.95 23.63 -11.59
C ILE A 210 1.61 22.47 -10.64
N ILE A 211 1.74 22.67 -9.32
CA ILE A 211 1.39 21.67 -8.32
C ILE A 211 -0.10 21.35 -8.40
N LEU A 212 -0.95 22.36 -8.54
CA LEU A 212 -2.39 22.17 -8.68
C LEU A 212 -2.74 21.39 -9.95
N ALA A 213 -2.14 21.70 -11.08
CA ALA A 213 -2.35 20.98 -12.34
C ALA A 213 -1.92 19.52 -12.26
N LEU A 214 -0.77 19.24 -11.62
CA LEU A 214 -0.30 17.87 -11.38
C LEU A 214 -1.23 17.07 -10.48
N LEU A 215 -1.74 17.69 -9.41
CA LEU A 215 -2.72 17.05 -8.52
C LEU A 215 -4.03 16.75 -9.25
N CYS A 216 -4.56 17.69 -10.01
CA CYS A 216 -5.75 17.49 -10.82
C CYS A 216 -5.57 16.39 -11.88
N SER A 217 -4.42 16.35 -12.55
CA SER A 217 -4.08 15.29 -13.51
C SER A 217 -4.06 13.91 -12.87
N LYS A 218 -3.46 13.76 -11.67
CA LYS A 218 -3.47 12.51 -10.93
C LYS A 218 -4.87 12.10 -10.47
N MET A 219 -5.69 13.05 -10.04
CA MET A 219 -7.08 12.77 -9.67
C MET A 219 -7.90 12.30 -10.88
N THR A 220 -7.74 12.94 -12.03
CA THR A 220 -8.42 12.53 -13.28
C THR A 220 -7.99 11.13 -13.72
N PHE A 221 -6.68 10.82 -13.61
CA PHE A 221 -6.18 9.47 -13.90
C PHE A 221 -6.76 8.43 -12.93
N ALA A 222 -6.82 8.74 -11.64
CA ALA A 222 -7.37 7.82 -10.63
C ALA A 222 -8.87 7.54 -10.86
N VAL A 223 -9.64 8.55 -11.26
CA VAL A 223 -11.06 8.40 -11.64
C VAL A 223 -11.20 7.59 -12.92
N GLY A 224 -10.38 7.88 -13.94
CA GLY A 224 -10.40 7.13 -15.21
C GLY A 224 -9.94 5.68 -15.10
N ALA A 225 -9.05 5.36 -14.16
CA ALA A 225 -8.60 4.01 -13.91
C ALA A 225 -9.58 3.17 -13.06
N GLY A 226 -10.55 3.83 -12.42
CA GLY A 226 -11.60 3.18 -11.63
C GLY A 226 -12.90 2.92 -12.39
N ILE A 227 -12.94 3.34 -13.68
CA ILE A 227 -14.06 3.06 -14.60
C ILE A 227 -13.69 1.90 -15.51
#